data_4fc613d07d1926f848424308ab12f06e
#
_entry.id   4fc613d07d1926f848424308ab12f06e
#
_cell.length_a   1.000
_cell.length_b   1.000
_cell.length_c   1.000
_cell.angle_alpha   90.00
_cell.angle_beta   90.00
_cell.angle_gamma   90.00
#
_symmetry.space_group_name_H-M   'P 1'
#
loop_
_entity.id
_entity.type
_entity.pdbx_description
1 polymer ?
#
loop_
_entity_poly.entity_id
_entity_poly.type
_entity_poly.pdbx_seq_one_letter_code
_entity_poly.pdbx_strand_id
1 'polypeptide(L)'
;MKIIYTDVLVIGGGLAGLRMAVAAKRRGHDSIVLSLVPPKRSHSKAAQGGMQASLGNVIKGVGDNEDVHFGDTVRGSDWGADQEVVRMFVNTSPKAV
;
A
#
# COMPACT_ATOMS: atom_id res chain seq x y z
N MET A 1 12.59 -16.11 -30.38
CA MET A 1 12.21 -15.12 -29.34
C MET A 1 10.68 -15.17 -29.18
N LYS A 2 10.23 -15.23 -27.94
CA LYS A 2 8.79 -15.20 -27.63
C LYS A 2 8.39 -13.79 -27.22
N ILE A 3 7.38 -13.22 -27.87
CA ILE A 3 6.83 -11.90 -27.55
C ILE A 3 5.44 -12.10 -26.95
N ILE A 4 5.18 -11.44 -25.81
CA ILE A 4 3.87 -11.46 -25.14
C ILE A 4 3.36 -10.03 -25.09
N TYR A 5 2.12 -9.82 -25.49
CA TYR A 5 1.45 -8.52 -25.46
C TYR A 5 0.53 -8.42 -24.24
N THR A 6 0.51 -7.26 -23.62
CA THR A 6 -0.41 -6.93 -22.52
C THR A 6 -0.70 -5.43 -22.52
N ASP A 7 -1.84 -5.03 -21.96
CA ASP A 7 -2.18 -3.60 -21.83
C ASP A 7 -1.33 -2.94 -20.73
N VAL A 8 -1.07 -3.67 -19.64
CA VAL A 8 -0.33 -3.15 -18.46
C VAL A 8 0.71 -4.16 -18.04
N LEU A 9 1.96 -3.72 -17.97
CA LEU A 9 3.05 -4.48 -17.36
C LEU A 9 3.34 -3.93 -15.96
N VAL A 10 3.13 -4.77 -14.94
CA VAL A 10 3.43 -4.43 -13.54
C VAL A 10 4.75 -5.06 -13.14
N ILE A 11 5.70 -4.26 -12.73
CA ILE A 11 7.02 -4.72 -12.24
C ILE A 11 7.01 -4.70 -10.72
N GLY A 12 6.98 -5.88 -10.12
CA GLY A 12 6.93 -6.10 -8.68
C GLY A 12 5.64 -6.77 -8.21
N GLY A 13 5.78 -7.88 -7.49
CA GLY A 13 4.66 -8.71 -6.99
C GLY A 13 4.30 -8.45 -5.52
N GLY A 14 4.65 -7.27 -4.97
CA GLY A 14 4.23 -6.84 -3.64
C GLY A 14 2.81 -6.26 -3.63
N LEU A 15 2.40 -5.64 -2.52
CA LEU A 15 1.05 -5.07 -2.36
C LEU A 15 0.72 -4.03 -3.44
N ALA A 16 1.64 -3.13 -3.73
CA ALA A 16 1.43 -2.08 -4.74
C ALA A 16 1.19 -2.68 -6.13
N GLY A 17 2.01 -3.65 -6.54
CA GLY A 17 1.87 -4.32 -7.83
C GLY A 17 0.58 -5.12 -7.93
N LEU A 18 0.22 -5.86 -6.90
CA LEU A 18 -1.04 -6.60 -6.86
C LEU A 18 -2.26 -5.66 -6.88
N ARG A 19 -2.19 -4.56 -6.16
CA ARG A 19 -3.26 -3.53 -6.20
C ARG A 19 -3.41 -2.93 -7.60
N MET A 20 -2.28 -2.66 -8.28
CA MET A 20 -2.31 -2.17 -9.67
C MET A 20 -2.93 -3.19 -10.62
N ALA A 21 -2.58 -4.47 -10.51
CA ALA A 21 -3.16 -5.53 -11.32
C ALA A 21 -4.68 -5.64 -11.14
N VAL A 22 -5.16 -5.57 -9.89
CA VAL A 22 -6.59 -5.55 -9.58
C VAL A 22 -7.28 -4.32 -10.18
N ALA A 23 -6.67 -3.14 -10.07
CA ALA A 23 -7.23 -1.90 -10.62
C ALA A 23 -7.30 -1.94 -12.14
N ALA A 24 -6.27 -2.47 -12.81
CA ALA A 24 -6.25 -2.64 -14.26
C ALA A 24 -7.39 -3.57 -14.71
N LYS A 25 -7.56 -4.71 -14.03
CA LYS A 25 -8.63 -5.67 -14.37
C LYS A 25 -10.03 -5.08 -14.16
N ARG A 26 -10.25 -4.34 -13.08
CA ARG A 26 -11.51 -3.64 -12.82
C ARG A 26 -11.87 -2.62 -13.90
N ARG A 27 -10.87 -2.07 -14.60
CA ARG A 27 -11.03 -1.13 -15.72
C ARG A 27 -11.05 -1.81 -17.07
N GLY A 28 -11.08 -3.14 -17.14
CA GLY A 28 -11.18 -3.91 -18.36
C GLY A 28 -9.84 -4.11 -19.09
N HIS A 29 -8.70 -3.88 -18.44
CA HIS A 29 -7.38 -4.07 -19.04
C HIS A 29 -6.74 -5.37 -18.57
N ASP A 30 -6.06 -6.05 -19.47
CA ASP A 30 -5.22 -7.19 -19.14
C ASP A 30 -3.88 -6.71 -18.57
N SER A 31 -3.36 -7.47 -17.61
CA SER A 31 -2.08 -7.16 -16.99
C SER A 31 -1.21 -8.40 -16.79
N ILE A 32 0.09 -8.19 -16.86
CA ILE A 32 1.10 -9.18 -16.50
C ILE A 32 1.91 -8.61 -15.33
N VAL A 33 2.09 -9.40 -14.27
CA VAL A 33 2.93 -9.05 -13.14
C VAL A 33 4.27 -9.78 -13.29
N LEU A 34 5.35 -9.02 -13.42
CA LEU A 34 6.71 -9.53 -13.45
C LEU A 34 7.35 -9.33 -12.08
N SER A 35 7.81 -10.40 -11.45
CA SER A 35 8.39 -10.36 -10.11
C SER A 35 9.61 -11.28 -10.01
N LEU A 36 10.60 -10.86 -9.23
CA LEU A 36 11.79 -11.69 -8.94
C LEU A 36 11.45 -12.92 -8.10
N VAL A 37 10.40 -12.81 -7.27
CA VAL A 37 9.94 -13.90 -6.41
C VAL A 37 8.43 -14.07 -6.54
N PRO A 38 7.90 -15.26 -6.29
CA PRO A 38 6.45 -15.43 -6.22
C PRO A 38 5.82 -14.46 -5.20
N PRO A 39 4.61 -13.93 -5.45
CA PRO A 39 3.94 -12.99 -4.53
C PRO A 39 3.90 -13.47 -3.08
N LYS A 40 3.77 -14.77 -2.85
CA LYS A 40 3.79 -15.39 -1.51
C LYS A 40 5.12 -15.25 -0.77
N ARG A 41 6.21 -14.89 -1.46
CA ARG A 41 7.54 -14.65 -0.89
C ARG A 41 7.90 -13.17 -0.84
N SER A 42 6.99 -12.27 -1.22
CA SER A 42 7.21 -10.83 -1.14
C SER A 42 7.33 -10.38 0.32
N HIS A 43 8.02 -9.26 0.55
CA HIS A 43 8.09 -8.64 1.89
C HIS A 43 6.69 -8.27 2.42
N SER A 44 5.77 -7.89 1.53
CA SER A 44 4.38 -7.61 1.91
C SER A 44 3.68 -8.83 2.52
N LYS A 45 3.92 -10.02 1.99
CA LYS A 45 3.39 -11.27 2.55
C LYS A 45 4.10 -11.68 3.84
N ALA A 46 5.38 -11.38 3.95
CA ALA A 46 6.18 -11.69 5.15
C ALA A 46 5.87 -10.76 6.32
N ALA A 47 5.28 -9.59 6.08
CA ALA A 47 4.91 -8.65 7.13
C ALA A 47 3.87 -9.26 8.08
N GLN A 48 4.04 -9.04 9.39
CA GLN A 48 3.19 -9.59 10.45
C GLN A 48 2.60 -8.52 11.37
N GLY A 49 2.99 -7.25 11.18
CA GLY A 49 2.57 -6.13 12.02
C GLY A 49 1.15 -5.63 11.77
N GLY A 50 0.49 -6.09 10.72
CA GLY A 50 -0.81 -5.58 10.30
C GLY A 50 -0.72 -4.27 9.51
N MET A 51 -1.86 -3.64 9.31
CA MET A 51 -2.00 -2.34 8.67
C MET A 51 -2.55 -1.32 9.66
N GLN A 52 -2.04 -0.10 9.59
CA GLN A 52 -2.48 1.00 10.44
C GLN A 52 -3.24 2.05 9.61
N ALA A 53 -4.41 2.42 10.11
CA ALA A 53 -5.23 3.50 9.56
C ALA A 53 -6.06 4.10 10.70
N SER A 54 -6.38 5.39 10.61
CA SER A 54 -7.17 6.12 11.61
C SER A 54 -8.67 5.85 11.44
N LEU A 55 -9.11 4.64 11.80
CA LEU A 55 -10.51 4.21 11.67
C LEU A 55 -11.35 4.42 12.93
N GLY A 56 -10.70 4.69 14.07
CA GLY A 56 -11.38 4.85 15.36
C GLY A 56 -12.09 3.58 15.84
N ASN A 57 -11.74 2.42 15.31
CA ASN A 57 -12.46 1.15 15.51
C ASN A 57 -11.95 0.30 16.69
N VAL A 58 -11.02 0.81 17.46
CA VAL A 58 -10.52 0.17 18.69
C VAL A 58 -11.06 0.87 19.93
N ILE A 59 -11.13 0.17 21.06
CA ILE A 59 -11.67 0.69 22.32
C ILE A 59 -10.97 2.00 22.77
N LYS A 60 -9.67 2.14 22.47
CA LYS A 60 -8.88 3.36 22.76
C LYS A 60 -8.80 4.34 21.59
N GLY A 61 -9.60 4.13 20.53
CA GLY A 61 -9.58 4.93 19.32
C GLY A 61 -10.37 6.25 19.42
N VAL A 62 -10.91 6.59 20.60
CA VAL A 62 -11.58 7.87 20.82
C VAL A 62 -10.56 8.99 20.68
N GLY A 63 -10.81 9.92 19.74
CA GLY A 63 -9.88 11.00 19.41
C GLY A 63 -8.82 10.65 18.37
N ASP A 64 -8.82 9.40 17.85
CA ASP A 64 -7.96 9.03 16.74
C ASP A 64 -8.41 9.70 15.44
N ASN A 65 -7.44 10.24 14.70
CA ASN A 65 -7.67 10.89 13.41
C ASN A 65 -6.37 10.89 12.58
N GLU A 66 -6.46 11.38 11.34
CA GLU A 66 -5.34 11.44 10.42
C GLU A 66 -4.20 12.34 10.94
N ASP A 67 -4.50 13.38 11.71
CA ASP A 67 -3.47 14.26 12.28
C ASP A 67 -2.67 13.57 13.38
N VAL A 68 -3.32 12.77 14.22
CA VAL A 68 -2.64 11.92 15.21
C VAL A 68 -1.74 10.91 14.50
N HIS A 69 -2.27 10.20 13.49
CA HIS A 69 -1.50 9.24 12.71
C HIS A 69 -0.31 9.90 12.00
N PHE A 70 -0.50 11.09 11.43
CA PHE A 70 0.57 11.89 10.83
C PHE A 70 1.67 12.21 11.86
N GLY A 71 1.30 12.76 12.99
CA GLY A 71 2.25 13.14 14.05
C GLY A 71 3.04 11.93 14.57
N ASP A 72 2.37 10.82 14.79
CA ASP A 72 3.01 9.58 15.26
C ASP A 72 3.99 9.02 14.22
N THR A 73 3.62 9.06 12.94
CA THR A 73 4.48 8.59 11.84
C THR A 73 5.73 9.46 11.70
N VAL A 74 5.58 10.78 11.73
CA VAL A 74 6.70 11.72 11.60
C VAL A 74 7.65 11.59 12.80
N ARG A 75 7.11 11.54 14.03
CA ARG A 75 7.93 11.31 15.24
C ARG A 75 8.59 9.94 15.23
N GLY A 76 7.85 8.89 14.84
CA GLY A 76 8.36 7.52 14.77
C GLY A 76 9.47 7.32 13.74
N SER A 77 9.53 8.16 12.72
CA SER A 77 10.62 8.20 11.74
C SER A 77 11.81 9.05 12.17
N ASP A 78 11.80 9.55 13.41
CA ASP A 78 12.81 10.49 13.92
C ASP A 78 12.98 11.73 13.02
N TRP A 79 11.86 12.26 12.51
CA TRP A 79 11.77 13.41 11.61
C TRP A 79 12.42 13.21 10.23
N GLY A 80 12.81 11.97 9.89
CA GLY A 80 13.44 11.64 8.62
C GLY A 80 12.47 11.38 7.46
N ALA A 81 11.17 11.28 7.73
CA ALA A 81 10.17 11.02 6.70
C ALA A 81 9.85 12.26 5.85
N ASP A 82 9.54 12.06 4.58
CA ASP A 82 8.95 13.08 3.72
C ASP A 82 7.51 13.37 4.21
N GLN A 83 7.31 14.54 4.78
CA GLN A 83 6.04 14.89 5.44
C GLN A 83 4.88 15.04 4.46
N GLU A 84 5.12 15.44 3.22
CA GLU A 84 4.07 15.52 2.19
C GLU A 84 3.57 14.11 1.82
N VAL A 85 4.50 13.17 1.65
CA VAL A 85 4.18 11.77 1.40
C VAL A 85 3.44 11.16 2.59
N VAL A 86 3.90 11.41 3.82
CA VAL A 86 3.20 10.94 5.04
C VAL A 86 1.80 11.51 5.10
N ARG A 87 1.59 12.79 4.81
CA ARG A 87 0.26 13.41 4.81
C ARG A 87 -0.68 12.74 3.80
N MET A 88 -0.21 12.52 2.58
CA MET A 88 -0.98 11.83 1.56
C MET A 88 -1.33 10.39 2.01
N PHE A 89 -0.37 9.69 2.57
CA PHE A 89 -0.54 8.32 3.07
C PHE A 89 -1.61 8.23 4.16
N VAL A 90 -1.50 9.03 5.22
CA VAL A 90 -2.43 8.95 6.36
C VAL A 90 -3.85 9.36 5.98
N ASN A 91 -4.01 10.32 5.06
CA ASN A 91 -5.31 10.77 4.57
C ASN A 91 -5.97 9.73 3.65
N THR A 92 -5.18 8.91 2.97
CA THR A 92 -5.67 7.89 2.04
C THR A 92 -5.95 6.55 2.74
N SER A 93 -5.19 6.23 3.79
CA SER A 93 -5.25 4.93 4.49
C SER A 93 -6.67 4.52 4.91
N PRO A 94 -7.50 5.37 5.53
CA PRO A 94 -8.86 4.98 5.95
C PRO A 94 -9.77 4.57 4.79
N LYS A 95 -9.51 5.09 3.59
CA LYS A 95 -10.29 4.76 2.39
C LYS A 95 -9.76 3.49 1.70
N ALA A 96 -8.49 3.16 1.91
CA ALA A 96 -7.84 2.02 1.27
C ALA A 96 -8.06 0.72 2.05
N VAL A 97 -8.22 0.80 3.37
CA VAL A 97 -8.47 -0.32 4.27
C VAL A 97 -9.96 -0.60 4.39
#